data_b64ac97fb413ec5d5bf8655d99d1ae27
#
_entry.id   b64ac97fb413ec5d5bf8655d99d1ae27
#
_cell.length_a   1.000
_cell.length_b   1.000
_cell.length_c   1.000
_cell.angle_alpha   90.00
_cell.angle_beta   90.00
_cell.angle_gamma   90.00
#
_symmetry.space_group_name_H-M   'P 1'
#
loop_
_entity.id
_entity.type
_entity.pdbx_description
1 polymer ?
#
loop_
_entity_poly.entity_id
_entity_poly.type
_entity_poly.pdbx_seq_one_letter_code
_entity_poly.pdbx_strand_id
1 'polypeptide(L)'
;GSIGLAVSSILANEVHNLTLMARNEPRLEETAKLIRRYYGESISVDYSTNVAESVRKADVILATSSSPGALIQPEYLKPGAIICDVARPRDTSERVAQERDDVLVFDGGVLEVPGDVDFGFNFGFPPRLTYACMAETMILALEERFDSYSLGREYQPERITEIYQLSLKHGFRLAALRFNEQVLSQVHYRNVLKNARQKSRLQADNEYNQ
;
A
#
# COMPACT_ATOMS: atom_id res chain seq x y z
N GLY A 1 7.99 -9.78 0.23
CA GLY A 1 8.90 -9.18 -0.76
C GLY A 1 9.64 -7.99 -0.16
N SER A 2 10.59 -7.41 -0.90
CA SER A 2 11.39 -6.25 -0.43
C SER A 2 10.52 -5.03 -0.09
N ILE A 3 9.54 -4.70 -0.93
CA ILE A 3 8.61 -3.60 -0.67
C ILE A 3 7.81 -3.85 0.61
N GLY A 4 7.26 -5.07 0.78
CA GLY A 4 6.53 -5.42 1.99
C GLY A 4 7.37 -5.30 3.25
N LEU A 5 8.63 -5.74 3.23
CA LEU A 5 9.56 -5.57 4.35
C LEU A 5 9.81 -4.09 4.66
N ALA A 6 10.14 -3.29 3.64
CA ALA A 6 10.40 -1.86 3.80
C ALA A 6 9.21 -1.11 4.41
N VAL A 7 8.02 -1.34 3.85
CA VAL A 7 6.79 -0.70 4.33
C VAL A 7 6.42 -1.17 5.74
N SER A 8 6.52 -2.47 6.03
CA SER A 8 6.24 -2.99 7.36
C SER A 8 7.17 -2.39 8.41
N SER A 9 8.44 -2.19 8.08
CA SER A 9 9.40 -1.58 8.99
C SER A 9 9.10 -0.09 9.24
N ILE A 10 8.67 0.66 8.23
CA ILE A 10 8.27 2.07 8.41
C ILE A 10 7.01 2.15 9.27
N LEU A 11 5.99 1.35 8.95
CA LEU A 11 4.71 1.37 9.66
C LEU A 11 4.79 0.88 11.10
N ALA A 12 5.81 0.08 11.43
CA ALA A 12 6.00 -0.41 12.79
C ALA A 12 6.11 0.73 13.84
N ASN A 13 6.50 1.94 13.45
CA ASN A 13 6.51 3.12 14.32
C ASN A 13 5.15 3.84 14.42
N GLU A 14 4.23 3.55 13.51
CA GLU A 14 3.00 4.33 13.33
C GLU A 14 1.75 3.56 13.78
N VAL A 15 1.89 2.24 14.03
CA VAL A 15 0.75 1.38 14.35
C VAL A 15 0.99 0.57 15.62
N HIS A 16 -0.08 0.20 16.33
CA HIS A 16 0.00 -0.67 17.51
C HIS A 16 0.03 -2.15 17.14
N ASN A 17 -0.68 -2.52 16.07
CA ASN A 17 -0.79 -3.90 15.60
C ASN A 17 -0.38 -3.97 14.13
N LEU A 18 0.54 -4.85 13.81
CA LEU A 18 1.02 -5.12 12.48
C LEU A 18 0.86 -6.61 12.16
N THR A 19 0.10 -6.96 11.14
CA THR A 19 0.00 -8.34 10.66
C THR A 19 0.73 -8.48 9.33
N LEU A 20 1.74 -9.32 9.30
CA LEU A 20 2.49 -9.67 8.10
C LEU A 20 1.81 -10.84 7.39
N MET A 21 1.56 -10.71 6.08
CA MET A 21 0.94 -11.77 5.30
C MET A 21 1.77 -12.12 4.06
N ALA A 22 2.06 -13.40 3.87
CA ALA A 22 2.70 -13.96 2.68
C ALA A 22 2.53 -15.48 2.63
N ARG A 23 2.93 -16.11 1.53
CA ARG A 23 2.85 -17.57 1.36
C ARG A 23 3.95 -18.35 2.10
N ASN A 24 5.07 -17.72 2.39
CA ASN A 24 6.23 -18.38 3.01
C ASN A 24 6.28 -18.06 4.50
N GLU A 25 5.77 -18.97 5.31
CA GLU A 25 5.68 -18.81 6.77
C GLU A 25 7.03 -18.65 7.46
N PRO A 26 8.09 -19.42 7.16
CA PRO A 26 9.41 -19.20 7.75
C PRO A 26 9.95 -17.80 7.55
N ARG A 27 9.71 -17.20 6.37
CA ARG A 27 10.09 -15.81 6.09
C ARG A 27 9.26 -14.79 6.85
N LEU A 28 7.98 -15.05 7.05
CA LEU A 28 7.12 -14.20 7.86
C LEU A 28 7.60 -14.17 9.31
N GLU A 29 7.91 -15.32 9.86
CA GLU A 29 8.45 -15.45 11.23
C GLU A 29 9.78 -14.70 11.38
N GLU A 30 10.70 -14.87 10.44
CA GLU A 30 11.98 -14.16 10.42
C GLU A 30 11.78 -12.65 10.37
N THR A 31 10.89 -12.17 9.48
CA THR A 31 10.56 -10.75 9.35
C THR A 31 9.92 -10.21 10.63
N ALA A 32 9.01 -10.96 11.24
CA ALA A 32 8.38 -10.55 12.50
C ALA A 32 9.41 -10.45 13.64
N LYS A 33 10.33 -11.41 13.72
CA LYS A 33 11.45 -11.37 14.69
C LYS A 33 12.35 -10.14 14.47
N LEU A 34 12.64 -9.82 13.22
CA LEU A 34 13.44 -8.65 12.86
C LEU A 34 12.75 -7.36 13.33
N ILE A 35 11.47 -7.18 13.01
CA ILE A 35 10.71 -5.99 13.40
C ILE A 35 10.63 -5.87 14.94
N ARG A 36 10.29 -6.95 15.64
CA ARG A 36 10.25 -6.95 17.12
C ARG A 36 11.60 -6.61 17.75
N ARG A 37 12.70 -7.06 17.13
CA ARG A 37 14.05 -6.73 17.61
C ARG A 37 14.38 -5.23 17.50
N TYR A 38 13.90 -4.56 16.45
CA TYR A 38 14.16 -3.14 16.24
C TYR A 38 13.24 -2.22 17.04
N TYR A 39 11.97 -2.60 17.19
CA TYR A 39 10.93 -1.73 17.75
C TYR A 39 10.45 -2.16 19.15
N GLY A 40 10.93 -3.30 19.66
CA GLY A 40 10.63 -3.77 21.01
C GLY A 40 9.16 -4.13 21.22
N GLU A 41 8.69 -3.95 22.44
CA GLU A 41 7.31 -4.27 22.86
C GLU A 41 6.28 -3.18 22.53
N SER A 42 6.70 -2.08 21.91
CA SER A 42 5.81 -0.98 21.52
C SER A 42 4.82 -1.35 20.43
N ILE A 43 5.06 -2.45 19.73
CA ILE A 43 4.23 -2.95 18.64
C ILE A 43 3.92 -4.44 18.79
N SER A 44 2.67 -4.82 18.59
CA SER A 44 2.27 -6.21 18.39
C SER A 44 2.47 -6.59 16.92
N VAL A 45 3.31 -7.59 16.67
CA VAL A 45 3.58 -8.09 15.32
C VAL A 45 3.11 -9.51 15.19
N ASP A 46 2.09 -9.74 14.39
CA ASP A 46 1.58 -11.06 14.05
C ASP A 46 1.92 -11.42 12.60
N TYR A 47 1.78 -12.67 12.24
CA TYR A 47 1.90 -13.12 10.86
C TYR A 47 0.92 -14.24 10.53
N SER A 48 0.52 -14.32 9.27
CA SER A 48 -0.41 -15.34 8.77
C SER A 48 -0.16 -15.66 7.31
N THR A 49 -0.46 -16.87 6.91
CA THR A 49 -0.53 -17.28 5.50
C THR A 49 -1.97 -17.25 4.96
N ASN A 50 -2.95 -16.95 5.81
CA ASN A 50 -4.37 -16.87 5.45
C ASN A 50 -4.79 -15.43 5.15
N VAL A 51 -4.97 -15.14 3.86
CA VAL A 51 -5.36 -13.79 3.38
C VAL A 51 -6.70 -13.37 3.96
N ALA A 52 -7.73 -14.21 3.85
CA ALA A 52 -9.09 -13.87 4.25
C ALA A 52 -9.19 -13.52 5.75
N GLU A 53 -8.48 -14.26 6.60
CA GLU A 53 -8.45 -14.01 8.03
C GLU A 53 -7.73 -12.71 8.38
N SER A 54 -6.55 -12.50 7.78
CA SER A 54 -5.73 -11.31 8.03
C SER A 54 -6.44 -10.03 7.60
N VAL A 55 -7.04 -10.05 6.40
CA VAL A 55 -7.71 -8.90 5.80
C VAL A 55 -8.97 -8.52 6.57
N ARG A 56 -9.71 -9.52 7.11
CA ARG A 56 -10.97 -9.29 7.83
C ARG A 56 -10.80 -8.43 9.09
N LYS A 57 -9.65 -8.48 9.72
CA LYS A 57 -9.34 -7.74 10.96
C LYS A 57 -8.68 -6.38 10.69
N ALA A 58 -8.14 -6.17 9.50
CA ALA A 58 -7.31 -5.01 9.19
C ALA A 58 -8.12 -3.71 8.99
N ASP A 59 -7.65 -2.62 9.56
CA ASP A 59 -8.14 -1.26 9.28
C ASP A 59 -7.50 -0.72 8.01
N VAL A 60 -6.20 -0.96 7.84
CA VAL A 60 -5.40 -0.55 6.69
C VAL A 60 -4.69 -1.76 6.11
N ILE A 61 -4.77 -1.93 4.81
CA ILE A 61 -4.18 -3.04 4.06
C ILE A 61 -3.22 -2.46 3.03
N LEU A 62 -1.97 -2.92 3.08
CA LEU A 62 -0.96 -2.62 2.07
C LEU A 62 -0.67 -3.87 1.25
N ALA A 63 -1.11 -3.87 0.02
CA ALA A 63 -0.92 -4.97 -0.90
C ALA A 63 0.33 -4.75 -1.74
N THR A 64 1.29 -5.67 -1.63
CA THR A 64 2.62 -5.57 -2.26
C THR A 64 3.09 -6.90 -2.84
N SER A 65 2.15 -7.82 -3.16
CA SER A 65 2.53 -9.13 -3.67
C SER A 65 2.85 -9.12 -5.17
N SER A 66 3.35 -10.21 -5.64
CA SER A 66 3.53 -10.50 -7.08
C SER A 66 2.65 -11.67 -7.51
N SER A 67 1.47 -11.79 -6.91
CA SER A 67 0.51 -12.84 -7.27
C SER A 67 -0.05 -12.58 -8.67
N PRO A 68 -0.27 -13.61 -9.48
CA PRO A 68 -0.90 -13.45 -10.80
C PRO A 68 -2.41 -13.19 -10.72
N GLY A 69 -3.03 -13.30 -9.53
CA GLY A 69 -4.47 -13.12 -9.34
C GLY A 69 -4.79 -12.35 -8.08
N ALA A 70 -5.99 -11.74 -8.06
CA ALA A 70 -6.47 -10.95 -6.95
C ALA A 70 -6.68 -11.79 -5.69
N LEU A 71 -6.03 -11.36 -4.61
CA LEU A 71 -6.04 -12.03 -3.31
C LEU A 71 -7.12 -11.45 -2.38
N ILE A 72 -7.41 -10.15 -2.52
CA ILE A 72 -8.34 -9.42 -1.66
C ILE A 72 -9.72 -9.37 -2.32
N GLN A 73 -10.70 -9.99 -1.68
CA GLN A 73 -12.07 -10.09 -2.17
C GLN A 73 -13.01 -9.22 -1.33
N PRO A 74 -14.17 -8.77 -1.88
CA PRO A 74 -15.12 -7.90 -1.16
C PRO A 74 -15.59 -8.48 0.17
N GLU A 75 -15.80 -9.79 0.23
CA GLU A 75 -16.33 -10.52 1.39
C GLU A 75 -15.34 -10.64 2.56
N TYR A 76 -14.07 -10.32 2.34
CA TYR A 76 -13.04 -10.35 3.38
C TYR A 76 -12.94 -9.03 4.16
N LEU A 77 -13.50 -7.95 3.63
CA LEU A 77 -13.27 -6.60 4.12
C LEU A 77 -14.31 -6.17 5.16
N LYS A 78 -13.85 -5.62 6.27
CA LYS A 78 -14.74 -4.94 7.20
C LYS A 78 -15.13 -3.55 6.69
N PRO A 79 -16.27 -2.98 7.14
CA PRO A 79 -16.62 -1.61 6.81
C PRO A 79 -15.54 -0.62 7.24
N GLY A 80 -15.21 0.33 6.38
CA GLY A 80 -14.21 1.36 6.64
C GLY A 80 -12.76 0.92 6.39
N ALA A 81 -12.51 -0.30 5.91
CA ALA A 81 -11.16 -0.72 5.54
C ALA A 81 -10.58 0.17 4.45
N ILE A 82 -9.27 0.43 4.55
CA ILE A 82 -8.50 1.21 3.58
C ILE A 82 -7.49 0.28 2.90
N ILE A 83 -7.46 0.26 1.58
CA ILE A 83 -6.54 -0.56 0.79
C ILE A 83 -5.65 0.33 -0.06
N CYS A 84 -4.35 0.26 0.16
CA CYS A 84 -3.32 0.80 -0.72
C CYS A 84 -2.71 -0.35 -1.52
N ASP A 85 -3.02 -0.45 -2.79
CA ASP A 85 -2.55 -1.53 -3.66
C ASP A 85 -1.35 -1.08 -4.49
N VAL A 86 -0.16 -1.53 -4.08
CA VAL A 86 1.12 -1.30 -4.78
C VAL A 86 1.43 -2.45 -5.75
N ALA A 87 0.72 -3.58 -5.60
CA ALA A 87 0.96 -4.79 -6.39
C ALA A 87 0.65 -4.57 -7.88
N ARG A 88 1.45 -5.22 -8.71
CA ARG A 88 1.20 -5.30 -10.17
C ARG A 88 1.50 -6.72 -10.65
N PRO A 89 0.50 -7.45 -11.15
CA PRO A 89 -0.95 -7.09 -11.18
C PRO A 89 -1.52 -6.78 -9.80
N ARG A 90 -2.69 -6.11 -9.73
CA ARG A 90 -3.32 -5.75 -8.45
C ARG A 90 -3.67 -6.98 -7.63
N ASP A 91 -3.42 -6.89 -6.33
CA ASP A 91 -3.89 -7.89 -5.36
C ASP A 91 -5.38 -7.71 -5.01
N THR A 92 -5.91 -6.51 -5.23
CA THR A 92 -7.30 -6.18 -4.94
C THR A 92 -8.18 -6.52 -6.15
N SER A 93 -9.24 -7.31 -5.92
CA SER A 93 -10.24 -7.59 -6.92
C SER A 93 -10.99 -6.32 -7.35
N GLU A 94 -11.24 -6.18 -8.65
CA GLU A 94 -12.05 -5.07 -9.18
C GLU A 94 -13.47 -5.05 -8.58
N ARG A 95 -13.99 -6.21 -8.18
CA ARG A 95 -15.26 -6.33 -7.46
C ARG A 95 -15.31 -5.51 -6.18
N VAL A 96 -14.16 -5.29 -5.51
CA VAL A 96 -14.14 -4.48 -4.27
C VAL A 96 -14.65 -3.07 -4.55
N ALA A 97 -14.17 -2.41 -5.59
CA ALA A 97 -14.64 -1.07 -5.94
C ALA A 97 -16.08 -1.05 -6.47
N GLN A 98 -16.57 -2.15 -7.02
CA GLN A 98 -17.94 -2.27 -7.56
C GLN A 98 -18.99 -2.59 -6.48
N GLU A 99 -18.63 -3.42 -5.50
CA GLU A 99 -19.55 -3.98 -4.52
C GLU A 99 -19.46 -3.33 -3.13
N ARG A 100 -18.37 -2.60 -2.85
CA ARG A 100 -18.06 -2.06 -1.52
C ARG A 100 -17.94 -0.54 -1.56
N ASP A 101 -19.05 0.13 -1.31
CA ASP A 101 -19.17 1.60 -1.20
C ASP A 101 -18.74 2.16 0.16
N ASP A 102 -18.29 1.28 1.05
CA ASP A 102 -17.86 1.52 2.43
C ASP A 102 -16.38 1.22 2.66
N VAL A 103 -15.63 0.94 1.60
CA VAL A 103 -14.19 0.64 1.62
C VAL A 103 -13.45 1.62 0.70
N LEU A 104 -12.32 2.14 1.17
CA LEU A 104 -11.47 3.00 0.34
C LEU A 104 -10.37 2.16 -0.31
N VAL A 105 -10.33 2.14 -1.64
CA VAL A 105 -9.29 1.46 -2.42
C VAL A 105 -8.56 2.47 -3.27
N PHE A 106 -7.24 2.42 -3.28
CA PHE A 106 -6.43 3.22 -4.20
C PHE A 106 -5.12 2.54 -4.59
N ASP A 107 -4.63 2.88 -5.77
CA ASP A 107 -3.33 2.46 -6.30
C ASP A 107 -2.21 3.18 -5.54
N GLY A 108 -1.27 2.42 -4.99
CA GLY A 108 -0.05 2.95 -4.38
C GLY A 108 1.10 3.05 -5.38
N GLY A 109 2.15 3.78 -4.98
CA GLY A 109 3.39 3.90 -5.76
C GLY A 109 3.24 4.70 -7.06
N VAL A 110 2.35 5.68 -7.10
CA VAL A 110 2.18 6.59 -8.24
C VAL A 110 2.64 8.00 -7.86
N LEU A 111 3.52 8.57 -8.67
CA LEU A 111 4.09 9.90 -8.47
C LEU A 111 3.81 10.82 -9.66
N GLU A 112 3.77 12.10 -9.37
CA GLU A 112 3.78 13.17 -10.36
C GLU A 112 5.22 13.64 -10.59
N VAL A 113 5.64 13.62 -11.86
CA VAL A 113 6.95 14.09 -12.30
C VAL A 113 6.90 15.61 -12.49
N PRO A 114 7.90 16.36 -12.01
CA PRO A 114 7.95 17.81 -12.18
C PRO A 114 8.16 18.20 -13.65
N GLY A 115 7.69 19.39 -14.00
CA GLY A 115 7.81 19.93 -15.36
C GLY A 115 6.76 19.41 -16.32
N ASP A 116 6.94 19.73 -17.58
CA ASP A 116 6.07 19.31 -18.69
C ASP A 116 6.73 18.12 -19.40
N VAL A 117 6.53 16.93 -18.84
CA VAL A 117 7.18 15.70 -19.28
C VAL A 117 6.21 14.87 -20.11
N ASP A 118 6.64 14.57 -21.34
CA ASP A 118 6.05 13.55 -22.21
C ASP A 118 7.00 12.36 -22.31
N PHE A 119 6.54 11.18 -21.94
CA PHE A 119 7.33 9.95 -22.04
C PHE A 119 7.35 9.36 -23.46
N GLY A 120 6.58 9.92 -24.40
CA GLY A 120 6.50 9.44 -25.78
C GLY A 120 5.77 8.11 -25.96
N PHE A 121 5.22 7.53 -24.91
CA PHE A 121 4.40 6.30 -24.97
C PHE A 121 3.42 6.22 -23.79
N ASN A 122 2.32 5.51 -24.00
CA ASN A 122 1.30 5.29 -22.98
C ASN A 122 1.59 3.98 -22.24
N PHE A 123 1.84 4.06 -20.93
CA PHE A 123 2.01 2.91 -20.03
C PHE A 123 0.93 2.84 -18.94
N GLY A 124 -0.25 3.38 -19.21
CA GLY A 124 -1.43 3.31 -18.36
C GLY A 124 -1.65 4.52 -17.46
N PHE A 125 -0.84 5.60 -17.61
CA PHE A 125 -1.03 6.83 -16.85
C PHE A 125 -1.19 8.06 -17.78
N PRO A 126 -1.93 9.08 -17.32
CA PRO A 126 -1.89 10.39 -17.92
C PRO A 126 -0.47 10.97 -17.95
N PRO A 127 -0.20 11.97 -18.82
CA PRO A 127 1.08 12.68 -18.81
C PRO A 127 1.51 13.12 -17.41
N ARG A 128 2.82 13.13 -17.17
CA ARG A 128 3.44 13.50 -15.90
C ARG A 128 3.22 12.53 -14.73
N LEU A 129 2.50 11.43 -14.90
CA LEU A 129 2.40 10.41 -13.87
C LEU A 129 3.28 9.22 -14.18
N THR A 130 3.88 8.64 -13.13
CA THR A 130 4.80 7.51 -13.25
C THR A 130 4.74 6.59 -12.04
N TYR A 131 5.24 5.37 -12.21
CA TYR A 131 5.48 4.46 -11.09
C TYR A 131 6.68 4.93 -10.25
N ALA A 132 6.64 4.65 -8.96
CA ALA A 132 7.71 5.02 -8.02
C ALA A 132 9.07 4.43 -8.42
N CYS A 133 9.12 3.22 -8.97
CA CYS A 133 10.37 2.61 -9.45
C CYS A 133 10.98 3.37 -10.65
N MET A 134 10.15 3.91 -11.54
CA MET A 134 10.62 4.76 -12.63
C MET A 134 11.07 6.12 -12.10
N ALA A 135 10.34 6.70 -11.16
CA ALA A 135 10.74 7.96 -10.51
C ALA A 135 12.08 7.82 -9.79
N GLU A 136 12.32 6.70 -9.07
CA GLU A 136 13.62 6.41 -8.46
C GLU A 136 14.75 6.47 -9.50
N THR A 137 14.57 5.81 -10.64
CA THR A 137 15.56 5.82 -11.73
C THR A 137 15.81 7.23 -12.27
N MET A 138 14.74 8.02 -12.46
CA MET A 138 14.86 9.42 -12.91
C MET A 138 15.60 10.28 -11.87
N ILE A 139 15.28 10.14 -10.59
CA ILE A 139 15.90 10.88 -9.50
C ILE A 139 17.40 10.55 -9.42
N LEU A 140 17.76 9.28 -9.49
CA LEU A 140 19.17 8.86 -9.48
C LEU A 140 19.94 9.39 -10.69
N ALA A 141 19.32 9.41 -11.87
CA ALA A 141 19.93 10.00 -13.06
C ALA A 141 20.14 11.51 -12.91
N LEU A 142 19.20 12.25 -12.29
CA LEU A 142 19.35 13.68 -11.99
C LEU A 142 20.47 13.95 -10.97
N GLU A 143 20.78 13.01 -10.10
CA GLU A 143 21.89 13.05 -9.16
C GLU A 143 23.21 12.47 -9.74
N GLU A 144 23.23 12.14 -11.05
CA GLU A 144 24.37 11.49 -11.72
C GLU A 144 24.83 10.19 -11.04
N ARG A 145 23.89 9.47 -10.42
CA ARG A 145 24.12 8.21 -9.72
C ARG A 145 23.63 7.05 -10.57
N PHE A 146 24.57 6.21 -11.01
CA PHE A 146 24.32 5.10 -11.93
C PHE A 146 24.61 3.74 -11.29
N ASP A 147 24.72 3.69 -9.97
CA ASP A 147 24.89 2.47 -9.18
C ASP A 147 23.53 1.77 -8.92
N SER A 148 23.62 0.49 -8.57
CA SER A 148 22.46 -0.27 -8.11
C SER A 148 21.97 0.29 -6.77
N TYR A 149 20.74 0.79 -6.72
CA TYR A 149 20.22 1.47 -5.54
C TYR A 149 19.23 0.61 -4.72
N SER A 150 18.12 0.20 -5.30
CA SER A 150 17.08 -0.59 -4.62
C SER A 150 17.05 -2.07 -5.05
N LEU A 151 18.15 -2.57 -5.61
CA LEU A 151 18.25 -3.98 -6.00
C LEU A 151 18.42 -4.88 -4.78
N GLY A 152 17.75 -6.04 -4.85
CA GLY A 152 17.90 -7.07 -3.83
C GLY A 152 16.77 -7.07 -2.81
N ARG A 153 17.03 -7.67 -1.64
CA ARG A 153 16.03 -7.92 -0.60
C ARG A 153 16.43 -7.33 0.75
N GLU A 154 17.50 -6.57 0.78
CA GLU A 154 17.98 -5.95 2.00
C GLU A 154 17.18 -4.69 2.29
N TYR A 155 16.69 -4.57 3.53
CA TYR A 155 16.08 -3.37 4.02
C TYR A 155 17.16 -2.37 4.43
N GLN A 156 17.18 -1.22 3.79
CA GLN A 156 18.13 -0.13 4.06
C GLN A 156 17.35 1.16 4.30
N PRO A 157 16.95 1.45 5.55
CA PRO A 157 16.10 2.58 5.89
C PRO A 157 16.73 3.93 5.51
N GLU A 158 18.05 4.02 5.54
CA GLU A 158 18.80 5.23 5.15
C GLU A 158 18.57 5.55 3.67
N ARG A 159 18.58 4.53 2.80
CA ARG A 159 18.34 4.70 1.36
C ARG A 159 16.89 5.11 1.08
N ILE A 160 15.93 4.61 1.84
CA ILE A 160 14.52 5.01 1.69
C ILE A 160 14.36 6.48 2.06
N THR A 161 14.97 6.90 3.17
CA THR A 161 14.95 8.30 3.59
C THR A 161 15.65 9.18 2.56
N GLU A 162 16.82 8.76 2.06
CA GLU A 162 17.59 9.50 1.07
C GLU A 162 16.80 9.72 -0.22
N ILE A 163 16.24 8.64 -0.83
CA ILE A 163 15.49 8.77 -2.09
C ILE A 163 14.23 9.61 -1.93
N TYR A 164 13.58 9.56 -0.75
CA TYR A 164 12.47 10.44 -0.43
C TYR A 164 12.90 11.91 -0.40
N GLN A 165 14.01 12.26 0.25
CA GLN A 165 14.54 13.62 0.27
C GLN A 165 14.95 14.11 -1.12
N LEU A 166 15.59 13.25 -1.91
CA LEU A 166 15.93 13.55 -3.29
C LEU A 166 14.68 13.77 -4.16
N SER A 167 13.62 13.00 -3.94
CA SER A 167 12.35 13.20 -4.64
C SER A 167 11.78 14.60 -4.37
N LEU A 168 11.81 15.04 -3.13
CA LEU A 168 11.36 16.39 -2.76
C LEU A 168 12.26 17.48 -3.35
N LYS A 169 13.59 17.29 -3.32
CA LYS A 169 14.58 18.19 -3.91
C LYS A 169 14.30 18.44 -5.39
N HIS A 170 13.97 17.39 -6.13
CA HIS A 170 13.70 17.46 -7.57
C HIS A 170 12.23 17.78 -7.90
N GLY A 171 11.37 17.99 -6.90
CA GLY A 171 9.99 18.42 -7.11
C GLY A 171 9.01 17.30 -7.48
N PHE A 172 9.38 16.03 -7.30
CA PHE A 172 8.43 14.92 -7.41
C PHE A 172 7.41 14.98 -6.28
N ARG A 173 6.17 14.57 -6.57
CA ARG A 173 5.08 14.60 -5.60
C ARG A 173 4.27 13.31 -5.67
N LEU A 174 3.60 12.96 -4.57
CA LEU A 174 2.58 11.93 -4.63
C LEU A 174 1.45 12.38 -5.57
N ALA A 175 1.08 11.50 -6.49
CA ALA A 175 -0.08 11.75 -7.34
C ALA A 175 -1.37 11.76 -6.51
N ALA A 176 -2.41 12.41 -7.02
CA ALA A 176 -3.75 12.29 -6.46
C ALA A 176 -4.17 10.81 -6.40
N LEU A 177 -4.77 10.39 -5.28
CA LEU A 177 -5.20 9.01 -5.09
C LEU A 177 -6.15 8.61 -6.21
N ARG A 178 -5.96 7.42 -6.74
CA ARG A 178 -6.69 6.88 -7.89
C ARG A 178 -6.92 5.39 -7.76
N PHE A 179 -7.92 4.91 -8.44
CA PHE A 179 -8.14 3.47 -8.64
C PHE A 179 -8.70 3.24 -10.03
N ASN A 180 -8.27 2.20 -10.72
CA ASN A 180 -8.64 1.92 -12.12
C ASN A 180 -8.51 3.18 -13.01
N GLU A 181 -7.36 3.86 -12.93
CA GLU A 181 -7.02 5.07 -13.70
C GLU A 181 -7.88 6.31 -13.37
N GLN A 182 -8.89 6.18 -12.53
CA GLN A 182 -9.75 7.29 -12.11
C GLN A 182 -9.27 7.93 -10.81
N VAL A 183 -9.22 9.27 -10.81
CA VAL A 183 -8.91 10.03 -9.59
C VAL A 183 -10.08 9.95 -8.62
N LEU A 184 -9.79 9.63 -7.36
CA LEU A 184 -10.78 9.60 -6.31
C LEU A 184 -11.14 11.02 -5.86
N SER A 185 -12.42 11.39 -6.00
CA SER A 185 -12.90 12.73 -5.65
C SER A 185 -13.12 12.89 -4.14
N GLN A 186 -13.14 14.14 -3.66
CA GLN A 186 -13.52 14.43 -2.27
C GLN A 186 -14.92 13.96 -1.90
N VAL A 187 -15.83 13.91 -2.88
CA VAL A 187 -17.18 13.37 -2.69
C VAL A 187 -17.11 11.86 -2.46
N HIS A 188 -16.27 11.15 -3.20
CA HIS A 188 -16.05 9.72 -3.01
C HIS A 188 -15.59 9.42 -1.58
N TYR A 189 -14.58 10.12 -1.06
CA TYR A 189 -14.11 9.93 0.33
C TYR A 189 -15.22 10.13 1.36
N ARG A 190 -16.02 11.21 1.23
CA ARG A 190 -17.12 11.48 2.16
C ARG A 190 -18.18 10.39 2.12
N ASN A 191 -18.50 9.88 0.94
CA ASN A 191 -19.47 8.81 0.79
C ASN A 191 -18.98 7.51 1.43
N VAL A 192 -17.73 7.11 1.17
CA VAL A 192 -17.11 5.93 1.79
C VAL A 192 -17.16 6.05 3.31
N LEU A 193 -16.74 7.17 3.89
CA LEU A 193 -16.78 7.40 5.34
C LEU A 193 -18.19 7.33 5.92
N LYS A 194 -19.18 7.91 5.24
CA LYS A 194 -20.59 7.87 5.66
C LYS A 194 -21.11 6.43 5.66
N ASN A 195 -20.90 5.71 4.56
CA ASN A 195 -21.39 4.35 4.40
C ASN A 195 -20.71 3.38 5.37
N ALA A 196 -19.40 3.53 5.58
CA ALA A 196 -18.63 2.76 6.55
C ALA A 196 -19.20 2.91 7.97
N ARG A 197 -19.47 4.15 8.41
CA ARG A 197 -20.06 4.43 9.73
C ARG A 197 -21.44 3.81 9.89
N GLN A 198 -22.26 3.88 8.84
CA GLN A 198 -23.60 3.29 8.85
C GLN A 198 -23.55 1.76 8.97
N LYS A 199 -22.72 1.10 8.15
CA LYS A 199 -22.58 -0.37 8.18
C LYS A 199 -21.96 -0.87 9.47
N SER A 200 -20.96 -0.18 10.02
CA SER A 200 -20.38 -0.55 11.31
C SER A 200 -21.38 -0.49 12.46
N ARG A 201 -22.28 0.51 12.48
CA ARG A 201 -23.37 0.59 13.48
C ARG A 201 -24.34 -0.58 13.36
N LEU A 202 -24.77 -0.90 12.14
CA LEU A 202 -25.68 -2.03 11.90
C LEU A 202 -25.07 -3.37 12.30
N GLN A 203 -23.76 -3.55 12.12
CA GLN A 203 -23.08 -4.76 12.59
C GLN A 203 -23.06 -4.85 14.11
N ALA A 204 -22.70 -3.77 14.81
CA ALA A 204 -22.71 -3.73 16.27
C ALA A 204 -24.11 -3.99 16.86
N ASP A 205 -25.17 -3.41 16.27
CA ASP A 205 -26.55 -3.63 16.71
C ASP A 205 -26.98 -5.09 16.51
N ASN A 206 -26.53 -5.75 15.43
CA ASN A 206 -26.84 -7.15 15.18
C ASN A 206 -26.09 -8.11 16.15
N GLU A 207 -24.84 -7.79 16.51
CA GLU A 207 -24.07 -8.56 17.48
C GLU A 207 -24.63 -8.42 18.90
N TYR A 208 -25.21 -7.28 19.25
CA TYR A 208 -25.84 -7.06 20.55
C TYR A 208 -27.19 -7.80 20.72
N ASN A 209 -27.86 -8.09 19.60
CA ASN A 209 -29.19 -8.74 19.60
C ASN A 209 -29.11 -10.26 19.41
N GLN A 210 -27.93 -10.88 19.37
CA GLN A 210 -27.70 -12.32 19.35
C GLN A 210 -27.19 -12.82 20.71
#